data_7dae3b7c2470b51a3f2bf01fc60040ef
#
_entry.id   7dae3b7c2470b51a3f2bf01fc60040ef
#
_cell.length_a   1.000
_cell.length_b   1.000
_cell.length_c   1.000
_cell.angle_alpha   90.00
_cell.angle_beta   90.00
_cell.angle_gamma   90.00
#
_symmetry.space_group_name_H-M   'P 1'
#
loop_
_entity.id
_entity.type
_entity.pdbx_description
1 polymer ?
#
loop_
_entity_poly.entity_id
_entity_poly.type
_entity_poly.pdbx_seq_one_letter_code
_entity_poly.pdbx_strand_id
1 'polypeptide(L)'
;MKEFLQKHRKRIVIGAVVLCVLGGGTYYYMDSLNANQAQTLYTTGKVEKGDVKTSISATGTINPVNYVDVSTNVAGKLEKVLVKENDQVTAGQVIAYIDTRQLQASVDDARAALAKAELDMNRYKSLAAQDAIAQQTYDDSVTSYERAKSTYERAAADLSDATITAPMSGTVVGTPLKAGQTISTGISTQMIIATIADLKNLEIYLTVDETDIGNIKQGAKVEFTVDSKPGETFTGYVSEIAKGTKGNMGTTSTSVVYYTVKVQIPENISGNFLPSM
;
A
#
# COMPACT_ATOMS: atom_id res chain seq x y z
N MET A 1 31.83 68.99 -85.19
CA MET A 1 31.61 68.04 -84.07
C MET A 1 30.85 68.64 -82.86
N LYS A 2 30.98 69.91 -82.59
CA LYS A 2 30.31 70.56 -81.44
C LYS A 2 28.77 70.72 -81.60
N GLU A 3 28.27 71.03 -82.82
CA GLU A 3 26.82 71.23 -83.03
C GLU A 3 26.00 69.95 -83.03
N PHE A 4 26.57 68.82 -83.35
CA PHE A 4 25.92 67.54 -83.36
C PHE A 4 25.62 67.02 -81.90
N LEU A 5 26.51 67.33 -80.98
CA LEU A 5 26.38 67.02 -79.55
C LEU A 5 25.32 67.84 -78.85
N GLN A 6 25.06 69.08 -79.30
CA GLN A 6 24.08 69.96 -78.68
C GLN A 6 22.64 69.57 -79.02
N LYS A 7 22.37 69.10 -80.25
CA LYS A 7 21.05 68.69 -80.73
C LYS A 7 20.59 67.36 -80.14
N HIS A 8 21.49 66.47 -79.69
CA HIS A 8 21.18 65.19 -79.14
C HIS A 8 21.41 65.09 -77.61
N ARG A 9 21.82 66.19 -76.95
CA ARG A 9 22.16 66.22 -75.52
C ARG A 9 21.04 65.72 -74.61
N LYS A 10 19.77 66.01 -74.89
CA LYS A 10 18.63 65.50 -74.16
C LYS A 10 18.42 63.97 -74.30
N ARG A 11 18.72 63.45 -75.52
CA ARG A 11 18.59 62.00 -75.76
C ARG A 11 19.68 61.17 -75.08
N ILE A 12 20.93 61.73 -75.07
CA ILE A 12 22.09 61.12 -74.42
C ILE A 12 21.91 61.13 -72.92
N VAL A 13 21.39 62.21 -72.33
CA VAL A 13 21.10 62.29 -70.90
C VAL A 13 19.97 61.31 -70.50
N ILE A 14 18.95 61.24 -71.32
CA ILE A 14 17.84 60.24 -71.06
C ILE A 14 18.37 58.82 -71.14
N GLY A 15 19.23 58.52 -72.11
CA GLY A 15 19.87 57.22 -72.28
C GLY A 15 20.76 56.83 -71.05
N ALA A 16 21.56 57.85 -70.60
CA ALA A 16 22.37 57.65 -69.39
C ALA A 16 21.55 57.42 -68.13
N VAL A 17 20.42 58.12 -67.93
CA VAL A 17 19.51 57.96 -66.83
C VAL A 17 18.86 56.58 -66.87
N VAL A 18 18.40 56.14 -68.07
CA VAL A 18 17.82 54.79 -68.23
C VAL A 18 18.84 53.68 -67.90
N LEU A 19 20.11 53.86 -68.35
CA LEU A 19 21.19 52.96 -68.06
C LEU A 19 21.51 52.89 -66.51
N CYS A 20 21.48 54.05 -65.83
CA CYS A 20 21.63 54.08 -64.39
C CYS A 20 20.52 53.46 -63.63
N VAL A 21 19.25 53.63 -64.06
CA VAL A 21 18.10 53.03 -63.47
C VAL A 21 18.06 51.49 -63.68
N LEU A 22 18.41 51.03 -64.88
CA LEU A 22 18.54 49.62 -65.20
C LEU A 22 19.68 48.95 -64.42
N GLY A 23 20.85 49.62 -64.36
CA GLY A 23 22.03 49.16 -63.63
C GLY A 23 21.78 49.14 -62.13
N GLY A 24 21.16 50.19 -61.59
CA GLY A 24 20.82 50.28 -60.18
C GLY A 24 19.68 49.22 -59.78
N GLY A 25 18.75 49.08 -60.70
CA GLY A 25 17.65 48.05 -60.48
C GLY A 25 18.22 46.65 -60.49
N THR A 26 19.07 46.27 -61.41
CA THR A 26 19.73 44.96 -61.44
C THR A 26 20.65 44.71 -60.25
N TYR A 27 21.40 45.77 -59.84
CA TYR A 27 22.22 45.65 -58.63
C TYR A 27 21.38 45.43 -57.38
N TYR A 28 20.30 46.18 -57.20
CA TYR A 28 19.38 46.05 -56.09
C TYR A 28 18.65 44.67 -56.08
N TYR A 29 18.30 44.21 -57.30
CA TYR A 29 17.66 42.87 -57.44
C TYR A 29 18.66 41.74 -57.10
N MET A 30 19.92 41.85 -57.51
CA MET A 30 20.98 40.89 -57.20
C MET A 30 21.34 40.89 -55.71
N ASP A 31 21.34 42.04 -55.07
CA ASP A 31 21.61 42.19 -53.64
C ASP A 31 20.46 41.62 -52.81
N SER A 32 19.22 41.81 -53.26
CA SER A 32 18.03 41.21 -52.59
C SER A 32 17.97 39.68 -52.73
N LEU A 33 18.51 39.12 -53.80
CA LEU A 33 18.61 37.66 -53.98
C LEU A 33 19.69 37.05 -53.06
N ASN A 34 20.78 37.78 -52.82
CA ASN A 34 21.83 37.35 -51.90
C ASN A 34 21.44 37.50 -50.42
N ALA A 35 20.57 38.48 -50.11
CA ALA A 35 20.07 38.67 -48.75
C ALA A 35 19.11 37.56 -48.30
N ASN A 36 18.52 36.79 -49.23
CA ASN A 36 17.60 35.70 -48.91
C ASN A 36 18.27 34.32 -48.74
N GLN A 37 19.60 34.24 -48.79
CA GLN A 37 20.27 33.04 -48.30
C GLN A 37 20.30 33.12 -46.77
N ALA A 38 19.22 32.62 -46.17
CA ALA A 38 19.19 32.34 -44.75
C ALA A 38 20.38 31.43 -44.42
N GLN A 39 21.42 31.98 -43.87
CA GLN A 39 22.50 31.21 -43.27
C GLN A 39 21.91 30.41 -42.14
N THR A 40 21.60 29.15 -42.39
CA THR A 40 21.36 28.19 -41.31
C THR A 40 22.62 28.15 -40.47
N LEU A 41 22.59 28.87 -39.35
CA LEU A 41 23.65 28.79 -38.35
C LEU A 41 23.59 27.35 -37.77
N TYR A 42 24.40 26.48 -38.30
CA TYR A 42 24.66 25.19 -37.69
C TYR A 42 25.57 25.41 -36.49
N THR A 43 25.04 25.25 -35.30
CA THR A 43 25.87 25.15 -34.11
C THR A 43 26.46 23.76 -34.06
N THR A 44 27.71 23.61 -34.35
CA THR A 44 28.44 22.35 -34.23
C THR A 44 28.84 22.18 -32.75
N GLY A 45 28.32 21.14 -32.10
CA GLY A 45 28.79 20.69 -30.79
C GLY A 45 29.79 19.54 -30.94
N LYS A 46 30.74 19.46 -30.03
CA LYS A 46 31.58 18.26 -29.91
C LYS A 46 30.71 17.09 -29.35
N VAL A 47 30.76 15.98 -30.03
CA VAL A 47 30.17 14.74 -29.52
C VAL A 47 31.10 14.18 -28.44
N GLU A 48 30.64 14.18 -27.21
CA GLU A 48 31.34 13.53 -26.10
C GLU A 48 30.67 12.19 -25.78
N LYS A 49 31.49 11.19 -25.51
CA LYS A 49 31.01 9.87 -25.08
C LYS A 49 30.73 9.93 -23.58
N GLY A 50 29.48 9.80 -23.19
CA GLY A 50 29.07 9.80 -21.80
C GLY A 50 28.12 8.62 -21.50
N ASP A 51 28.07 8.22 -20.25
CA ASP A 51 27.15 7.20 -19.79
C ASP A 51 25.75 7.82 -19.60
N VAL A 52 24.75 7.21 -20.21
CA VAL A 52 23.34 7.56 -20.00
C VAL A 52 22.79 6.64 -18.91
N LYS A 53 22.44 7.20 -17.78
CA LYS A 53 21.76 6.48 -16.71
C LYS A 53 20.26 6.74 -16.81
N THR A 54 19.48 5.68 -16.89
CA THR A 54 18.01 5.76 -16.77
C THR A 54 17.67 5.66 -15.29
N SER A 55 16.95 6.66 -14.77
CA SER A 55 16.40 6.63 -13.41
C SER A 55 14.87 6.63 -13.48
N ILE A 56 14.26 5.82 -12.64
CA ILE A 56 12.80 5.76 -12.45
C ILE A 56 12.51 6.43 -11.13
N SER A 57 11.57 7.37 -11.13
CA SER A 57 11.10 8.04 -9.92
C SER A 57 9.72 7.52 -9.56
N ALA A 58 9.53 7.14 -8.31
CA ALA A 58 8.26 6.66 -7.80
C ALA A 58 8.02 7.20 -6.38
N THR A 59 6.77 7.27 -5.98
CA THR A 59 6.37 7.61 -4.62
C THR A 59 5.89 6.35 -3.91
N GLY A 60 6.01 6.34 -2.59
CA GLY A 60 5.60 5.19 -1.80
C GLY A 60 5.38 5.51 -0.34
N THR A 61 5.06 4.50 0.43
CA THR A 61 4.84 4.58 1.89
C THR A 61 5.70 3.56 2.60
N ILE A 62 6.22 3.91 3.76
CA ILE A 62 6.96 3.02 4.62
C ILE A 62 5.98 2.21 5.46
N ASN A 63 6.09 0.89 5.41
CA ASN A 63 5.23 -0.02 6.15
C ASN A 63 6.08 -1.06 6.90
N PRO A 64 5.63 -1.57 8.03
CA PRO A 64 6.27 -2.69 8.68
C PRO A 64 6.09 -3.95 7.85
N VAL A 65 7.13 -4.80 7.79
CA VAL A 65 7.05 -6.10 7.10
C VAL A 65 6.05 -7.01 7.80
N ASN A 66 6.11 -7.05 9.14
CA ASN A 66 5.23 -7.86 9.96
C ASN A 66 4.35 -6.93 10.81
N TYR A 67 3.05 -7.04 10.62
CA TYR A 67 2.05 -6.41 11.48
C TYR A 67 0.81 -7.28 11.57
N VAL A 68 0.08 -7.17 12.66
CA VAL A 68 -1.17 -7.88 12.88
C VAL A 68 -2.18 -6.93 13.51
N ASP A 69 -3.36 -6.91 12.90
CA ASP A 69 -4.51 -6.23 13.47
C ASP A 69 -5.19 -7.15 14.49
N VAL A 70 -5.17 -6.73 15.74
CA VAL A 70 -5.78 -7.46 16.83
C VAL A 70 -7.25 -7.12 16.88
N SER A 71 -8.07 -8.13 16.67
CA SER A 71 -9.53 -8.08 16.74
C SER A 71 -10.06 -9.18 17.65
N THR A 72 -11.34 -9.20 17.91
CA THR A 72 -12.03 -10.25 18.68
C THR A 72 -13.17 -10.82 17.87
N ASN A 73 -13.48 -12.11 18.13
CA ASN A 73 -14.64 -12.80 17.59
C ASN A 73 -15.87 -12.69 18.50
N VAL A 74 -15.69 -12.12 19.70
CA VAL A 74 -16.75 -11.98 20.70
C VAL A 74 -17.25 -10.54 20.76
N ALA A 75 -18.54 -10.35 20.62
CA ALA A 75 -19.17 -9.05 20.79
C ALA A 75 -19.29 -8.72 22.29
N GLY A 76 -19.05 -7.45 22.63
CA GLY A 76 -19.16 -7.00 24.01
C GLY A 76 -18.64 -5.61 24.23
N LYS A 77 -18.69 -5.12 25.45
CA LYS A 77 -18.14 -3.82 25.84
C LYS A 77 -16.72 -4.01 26.33
N LEU A 78 -15.76 -3.19 25.82
CA LEU A 78 -14.40 -3.14 26.36
C LEU A 78 -14.42 -2.65 27.80
N GLU A 79 -14.06 -3.52 28.74
CA GLU A 79 -13.95 -3.15 30.16
C GLU A 79 -12.70 -2.37 30.44
N LYS A 80 -11.55 -2.88 29.96
CA LYS A 80 -10.22 -2.26 30.16
C LYS A 80 -9.38 -2.45 28.91
N VAL A 81 -8.58 -1.44 28.58
CA VAL A 81 -7.50 -1.51 27.60
C VAL A 81 -6.21 -1.20 28.34
N LEU A 82 -5.26 -2.12 28.28
CA LEU A 82 -4.02 -2.07 29.08
C LEU A 82 -2.84 -1.47 28.33
N VAL A 83 -3.00 -1.27 27.00
CA VAL A 83 -1.93 -0.76 26.14
C VAL A 83 -2.29 0.61 25.59
N LYS A 84 -1.26 1.39 25.31
CA LYS A 84 -1.34 2.69 24.65
C LYS A 84 -0.56 2.66 23.35
N GLU A 85 -0.75 3.68 22.54
CA GLU A 85 0.06 3.91 21.35
C GLU A 85 1.54 3.99 21.70
N ASN A 86 2.39 3.36 20.90
CA ASN A 86 3.84 3.23 21.08
C ASN A 86 4.29 2.31 22.24
N ASP A 87 3.39 1.62 22.94
CA ASP A 87 3.80 0.62 23.93
C ASP A 87 4.42 -0.60 23.25
N GLN A 88 5.48 -1.14 23.86
CA GLN A 88 6.06 -2.42 23.46
C GLN A 88 5.30 -3.57 24.14
N VAL A 89 4.88 -4.55 23.35
CA VAL A 89 4.17 -5.73 23.82
C VAL A 89 4.91 -7.00 23.43
N THR A 90 4.76 -8.03 24.27
CA THR A 90 5.28 -9.38 23.98
C THR A 90 4.13 -10.30 23.55
N ALA A 91 4.44 -11.33 22.76
CA ALA A 91 3.46 -12.35 22.40
C ALA A 91 2.83 -12.98 23.63
N GLY A 92 1.48 -13.11 23.64
CA GLY A 92 0.70 -13.61 24.78
C GLY A 92 0.38 -12.55 25.86
N GLN A 93 0.94 -11.34 25.77
CA GLN A 93 0.60 -10.27 26.72
C GLN A 93 -0.84 -9.81 26.52
N VAL A 94 -1.57 -9.61 27.63
CA VAL A 94 -2.96 -9.15 27.58
C VAL A 94 -3.00 -7.67 27.16
N ILE A 95 -3.81 -7.37 26.15
CA ILE A 95 -4.02 -6.05 25.58
C ILE A 95 -5.29 -5.40 26.15
N ALA A 96 -6.38 -6.17 26.19
CA ALA A 96 -7.67 -5.66 26.61
C ALA A 96 -8.56 -6.77 27.19
N TYR A 97 -9.55 -6.35 27.95
CA TYR A 97 -10.61 -7.21 28.47
C TYR A 97 -11.97 -6.74 27.97
N ILE A 98 -12.80 -7.71 27.56
CA ILE A 98 -14.22 -7.52 27.31
C ILE A 98 -15.01 -7.84 28.59
N ASP A 99 -16.16 -7.22 28.77
CA ASP A 99 -17.08 -7.53 29.89
C ASP A 99 -17.53 -8.98 29.81
N THR A 100 -17.11 -9.80 30.78
CA THR A 100 -17.29 -11.24 30.78
C THR A 100 -18.56 -11.69 31.45
N ARG A 101 -19.36 -10.81 32.06
CA ARG A 101 -20.54 -11.21 32.88
C ARG A 101 -21.53 -12.07 32.13
N GLN A 102 -21.87 -11.71 30.89
CA GLN A 102 -22.81 -12.49 30.06
C GLN A 102 -22.19 -13.82 29.61
N LEU A 103 -20.90 -13.80 29.25
CA LEU A 103 -20.17 -15.00 28.82
C LEU A 103 -20.00 -15.98 29.96
N GLN A 104 -19.70 -15.50 31.17
CA GLN A 104 -19.60 -16.33 32.37
C GLN A 104 -20.94 -17.00 32.68
N ALA A 105 -22.05 -16.27 32.61
CA ALA A 105 -23.38 -16.83 32.80
C ALA A 105 -23.68 -17.95 31.76
N SER A 106 -23.31 -17.73 30.49
CA SER A 106 -23.45 -18.75 29.44
C SER A 106 -22.62 -20.02 29.70
N VAL A 107 -21.41 -19.86 30.22
CA VAL A 107 -20.54 -20.98 30.60
C VAL A 107 -21.17 -21.76 31.78
N ASP A 108 -21.68 -21.05 32.77
CA ASP A 108 -22.27 -21.67 33.95
C ASP A 108 -23.55 -22.45 33.58
N ASP A 109 -24.40 -21.91 32.70
CA ASP A 109 -25.58 -22.60 32.16
C ASP A 109 -25.20 -23.86 31.37
N ALA A 110 -24.21 -23.71 30.44
CA ALA A 110 -23.74 -24.86 29.65
C ALA A 110 -23.07 -25.94 30.53
N ARG A 111 -22.34 -25.54 31.58
CA ARG A 111 -21.76 -26.47 32.56
C ARG A 111 -22.84 -27.26 33.32
N ALA A 112 -23.88 -26.58 33.73
CA ALA A 112 -25.00 -27.24 34.42
C ALA A 112 -25.73 -28.25 33.50
N ALA A 113 -25.94 -27.88 32.23
CA ALA A 113 -26.51 -28.77 31.21
C ALA A 113 -25.60 -29.98 30.93
N LEU A 114 -24.29 -29.79 30.83
CA LEU A 114 -23.32 -30.87 30.67
C LEU A 114 -23.33 -31.83 31.86
N ALA A 115 -23.29 -31.31 33.08
CA ALA A 115 -23.33 -32.11 34.29
C ALA A 115 -24.58 -32.95 34.36
N LYS A 116 -25.76 -32.40 34.01
CA LYS A 116 -27.01 -33.15 33.93
C LYS A 116 -26.92 -34.26 32.88
N ALA A 117 -26.47 -33.97 31.67
CA ALA A 117 -26.36 -34.95 30.59
C ALA A 117 -25.40 -36.09 30.94
N GLU A 118 -24.30 -35.79 31.63
CA GLU A 118 -23.30 -36.75 32.11
C GLU A 118 -23.93 -37.70 33.15
N LEU A 119 -24.66 -37.17 34.11
CA LEU A 119 -25.38 -38.00 35.12
C LEU A 119 -26.43 -38.90 34.46
N ASP A 120 -27.17 -38.38 33.48
CA ASP A 120 -28.18 -39.16 32.75
C ASP A 120 -27.52 -40.26 31.92
N MET A 121 -26.44 -39.95 31.18
CA MET A 121 -25.68 -40.96 30.44
C MET A 121 -25.12 -42.06 31.34
N ASN A 122 -24.51 -41.68 32.47
CA ASN A 122 -23.98 -42.67 33.44
C ASN A 122 -25.09 -43.55 34.05
N ARG A 123 -26.25 -43.00 34.32
CA ARG A 123 -27.41 -43.74 34.79
C ARG A 123 -27.88 -44.72 33.72
N TYR A 124 -28.09 -44.28 32.49
CA TYR A 124 -28.53 -45.17 31.39
C TYR A 124 -27.48 -46.21 31.04
N LYS A 125 -26.18 -45.87 31.12
CA LYS A 125 -25.10 -46.84 30.98
C LYS A 125 -25.22 -48.00 31.95
N SER A 126 -25.51 -47.71 33.22
CA SER A 126 -25.71 -48.75 34.26
C SER A 126 -26.98 -49.58 34.05
N LEU A 127 -28.05 -48.97 33.53
CA LEU A 127 -29.29 -49.66 33.20
C LEU A 127 -29.17 -50.54 31.94
N ALA A 128 -28.46 -50.03 30.91
CA ALA A 128 -28.19 -50.81 29.72
C ALA A 128 -27.28 -52.04 30.00
N ALA A 129 -26.36 -51.96 30.94
CA ALA A 129 -25.50 -53.04 31.35
C ALA A 129 -26.33 -54.18 32.10
N GLN A 130 -27.57 -53.88 32.55
CA GLN A 130 -28.49 -54.78 33.18
C GLN A 130 -29.64 -55.20 32.26
N ASP A 131 -29.53 -54.89 30.94
CA ASP A 131 -30.60 -55.08 29.93
C ASP A 131 -31.96 -54.46 30.35
N ALA A 132 -31.94 -53.43 31.21
CA ALA A 132 -33.13 -52.79 31.76
C ALA A 132 -33.70 -51.69 30.82
N ILE A 133 -32.99 -51.29 29.78
CA ILE A 133 -33.41 -50.29 28.78
C ILE A 133 -33.02 -50.74 27.38
N ALA A 134 -33.68 -50.14 26.36
CA ALA A 134 -33.30 -50.36 24.98
C ALA A 134 -31.95 -49.68 24.69
N GLN A 135 -31.11 -50.31 23.86
CA GLN A 135 -29.82 -49.73 23.43
C GLN A 135 -29.94 -48.33 22.85
N GLN A 136 -30.99 -48.09 22.07
CA GLN A 136 -31.29 -46.78 21.50
C GLN A 136 -31.40 -45.69 22.59
N THR A 137 -32.01 -45.97 23.73
CA THR A 137 -32.14 -45.00 24.83
C THR A 137 -30.77 -44.61 25.41
N TYR A 138 -29.85 -45.57 25.51
CA TYR A 138 -28.49 -45.30 25.92
C TYR A 138 -27.73 -44.46 24.86
N ASP A 139 -27.83 -44.83 23.57
CA ASP A 139 -27.20 -44.12 22.47
C ASP A 139 -27.71 -42.67 22.36
N ASP A 140 -29.01 -42.43 22.57
CA ASP A 140 -29.61 -41.09 22.65
C ASP A 140 -29.04 -40.28 23.82
N SER A 141 -28.76 -40.92 24.96
CA SER A 141 -28.16 -40.26 26.11
C SER A 141 -26.69 -39.88 25.87
N VAL A 142 -25.93 -40.75 25.17
CA VAL A 142 -24.55 -40.46 24.75
C VAL A 142 -24.55 -39.28 23.81
N THR A 143 -25.42 -39.26 22.79
CA THR A 143 -25.53 -38.14 21.84
C THR A 143 -25.89 -36.83 22.55
N SER A 144 -26.79 -36.91 23.57
CA SER A 144 -27.17 -35.74 24.38
C SER A 144 -25.99 -35.20 25.20
N TYR A 145 -25.18 -36.08 25.78
CA TYR A 145 -23.96 -35.72 26.50
C TYR A 145 -22.94 -35.05 25.55
N GLU A 146 -22.66 -35.62 24.38
CA GLU A 146 -21.74 -35.07 23.42
C GLU A 146 -22.17 -33.67 22.94
N ARG A 147 -23.49 -33.49 22.72
CA ARG A 147 -24.05 -32.18 22.35
C ARG A 147 -23.88 -31.14 23.47
N ALA A 148 -24.18 -31.52 24.71
CA ALA A 148 -24.01 -30.65 25.87
C ALA A 148 -22.53 -30.29 26.08
N LYS A 149 -21.62 -31.27 25.90
CA LYS A 149 -20.17 -31.06 25.95
C LYS A 149 -19.69 -30.05 24.90
N SER A 150 -20.12 -30.20 23.65
CA SER A 150 -19.77 -29.25 22.57
C SER A 150 -20.30 -27.84 22.83
N THR A 151 -21.47 -27.72 23.47
CA THR A 151 -22.06 -26.45 23.87
C THR A 151 -21.23 -25.78 24.96
N TYR A 152 -20.80 -26.55 25.98
CA TYR A 152 -19.92 -26.05 27.04
C TYR A 152 -18.57 -25.61 26.51
N GLU A 153 -17.94 -26.42 25.63
CA GLU A 153 -16.65 -26.09 25.02
C GLU A 153 -16.71 -24.80 24.22
N ARG A 154 -17.81 -24.58 23.48
CA ARG A 154 -18.04 -23.32 22.75
C ARG A 154 -18.16 -22.14 23.70
N ALA A 155 -18.99 -22.22 24.72
CA ALA A 155 -19.17 -21.15 25.69
C ALA A 155 -17.85 -20.83 26.44
N ALA A 156 -17.06 -21.85 26.76
CA ALA A 156 -15.76 -21.70 27.39
C ALA A 156 -14.73 -21.02 26.46
N ALA A 157 -14.76 -21.34 25.16
CA ALA A 157 -13.92 -20.67 24.15
C ALA A 157 -14.31 -19.20 24.02
N ASP A 158 -15.61 -18.89 23.95
CA ASP A 158 -16.08 -17.50 23.86
C ASP A 158 -15.66 -16.68 25.10
N LEU A 159 -15.68 -17.29 26.28
CA LEU A 159 -15.18 -16.63 27.50
C LEU A 159 -13.66 -16.43 27.47
N SER A 160 -12.90 -17.37 26.93
CA SER A 160 -11.45 -17.24 26.74
C SER A 160 -11.11 -16.10 25.79
N ASP A 161 -11.86 -15.99 24.68
CA ASP A 161 -11.69 -14.95 23.65
C ASP A 161 -12.04 -13.54 24.15
N ALA A 162 -12.72 -13.43 25.32
CA ALA A 162 -12.94 -12.15 25.96
C ALA A 162 -11.67 -11.53 26.56
N THR A 163 -10.61 -12.33 26.74
CA THR A 163 -9.28 -11.85 27.10
C THR A 163 -8.44 -11.71 25.85
N ILE A 164 -8.24 -10.49 25.41
CA ILE A 164 -7.56 -10.19 24.16
C ILE A 164 -6.06 -10.10 24.40
N THR A 165 -5.29 -10.95 23.73
CA THR A 165 -3.84 -11.04 23.85
C THR A 165 -3.12 -10.67 22.57
N ALA A 166 -1.84 -10.23 22.70
CA ALA A 166 -0.98 -9.95 21.57
C ALA A 166 -0.58 -11.25 20.86
N PRO A 167 -0.86 -11.41 19.56
CA PRO A 167 -0.47 -12.61 18.81
C PRO A 167 1.04 -12.65 18.49
N MET A 168 1.70 -11.48 18.53
CA MET A 168 3.12 -11.35 18.27
C MET A 168 3.74 -10.28 19.18
N SER A 169 5.06 -10.31 19.31
CA SER A 169 5.81 -9.24 19.98
C SER A 169 6.05 -8.10 19.01
N GLY A 170 5.89 -6.85 19.47
CA GLY A 170 6.06 -5.67 18.63
C GLY A 170 5.68 -4.39 19.37
N THR A 171 5.47 -3.33 18.61
CA THR A 171 5.03 -2.03 19.11
C THR A 171 3.58 -1.80 18.67
N VAL A 172 2.76 -1.27 19.56
CA VAL A 172 1.38 -0.87 19.24
C VAL A 172 1.43 0.38 18.35
N VAL A 173 0.89 0.25 17.14
CA VAL A 173 0.84 1.32 16.14
C VAL A 173 -0.59 1.85 16.02
N GLY A 174 -0.70 3.17 15.94
CA GLY A 174 -2.01 3.84 15.90
C GLY A 174 -2.68 3.90 17.27
N THR A 175 -3.87 4.45 17.30
CA THR A 175 -4.60 4.65 18.57
C THR A 175 -5.48 3.45 18.88
N PRO A 176 -5.19 2.69 19.94
CA PRO A 176 -6.06 1.59 20.37
C PRO A 176 -7.48 2.06 20.72
N LEU A 177 -8.46 1.17 20.62
CA LEU A 177 -9.80 1.44 21.09
C LEU A 177 -9.79 1.76 22.60
N LYS A 178 -10.74 2.60 23.01
CA LYS A 178 -10.83 3.03 24.41
C LYS A 178 -11.76 2.14 25.22
N ALA A 179 -11.46 1.98 26.50
CA ALA A 179 -12.37 1.33 27.44
C ALA A 179 -13.75 2.01 27.42
N GLY A 180 -14.79 1.21 27.51
CA GLY A 180 -16.18 1.67 27.42
C GLY A 180 -16.80 1.59 26.02
N GLN A 181 -16.03 1.39 24.97
CA GLN A 181 -16.54 1.17 23.61
C GLN A 181 -17.15 -0.23 23.48
N THR A 182 -18.19 -0.34 22.67
CA THR A 182 -18.85 -1.62 22.37
C THR A 182 -18.27 -2.14 21.04
N ILE A 183 -17.83 -3.38 21.06
CA ILE A 183 -17.38 -4.12 19.88
C ILE A 183 -18.56 -4.95 19.39
N SER A 184 -18.85 -4.86 18.11
CA SER A 184 -19.80 -5.73 17.43
C SER A 184 -19.07 -6.61 16.43
N THR A 185 -19.39 -7.89 16.43
CA THR A 185 -18.91 -8.84 15.42
C THR A 185 -19.89 -8.83 14.25
N GLY A 186 -19.67 -7.93 13.28
CA GLY A 186 -20.52 -7.80 12.09
C GLY A 186 -19.87 -8.44 10.87
N ILE A 187 -20.70 -8.80 9.88
CA ILE A 187 -20.26 -9.48 8.65
C ILE A 187 -19.43 -8.56 7.73
N SER A 188 -19.52 -7.24 7.91
CA SER A 188 -18.94 -6.30 6.93
C SER A 188 -17.58 -5.73 7.28
N THR A 189 -17.24 -5.60 8.57
CA THR A 189 -15.93 -5.06 9.00
C THR A 189 -15.62 -5.53 10.40
N GLN A 190 -14.53 -6.25 10.56
CA GLN A 190 -13.99 -6.58 11.88
C GLN A 190 -13.46 -5.31 12.54
N MET A 191 -13.86 -5.06 13.79
CA MET A 191 -13.38 -3.89 14.52
C MET A 191 -11.99 -4.19 15.10
N ILE A 192 -11.00 -3.42 14.63
CA ILE A 192 -9.61 -3.53 15.08
C ILE A 192 -9.48 -2.85 16.43
N ILE A 193 -8.97 -3.57 17.41
CA ILE A 193 -8.76 -3.07 18.78
C ILE A 193 -7.42 -2.36 18.90
N ALA A 194 -6.37 -2.95 18.33
CA ALA A 194 -5.04 -2.41 18.26
C ALA A 194 -4.30 -3.06 17.09
N THR A 195 -3.36 -2.36 16.49
CA THR A 195 -2.42 -2.90 15.50
C THR A 195 -1.06 -3.06 16.17
N ILE A 196 -0.46 -4.24 16.05
CA ILE A 196 0.89 -4.53 16.56
C ILE A 196 1.79 -4.72 15.37
N ALA A 197 2.92 -4.02 15.35
CA ALA A 197 3.88 -4.05 14.26
C ALA A 197 5.32 -4.22 14.74
N ASP A 198 6.12 -4.93 13.97
CA ASP A 198 7.56 -5.00 14.15
C ASP A 198 8.22 -3.81 13.43
N LEU A 199 8.63 -2.82 14.19
CA LEU A 199 9.27 -1.60 13.66
C LEU A 199 10.76 -1.77 13.34
N LYS A 200 11.36 -2.94 13.60
CA LYS A 200 12.75 -3.21 13.23
C LYS A 200 12.89 -3.51 11.75
N ASN A 201 11.88 -4.15 11.17
CA ASN A 201 11.85 -4.56 9.77
C ASN A 201 10.82 -3.73 9.02
N LEU A 202 11.29 -2.76 8.24
CA LEU A 202 10.46 -1.86 7.46
C LEU A 202 10.71 -2.07 5.96
N GLU A 203 9.66 -1.93 5.18
CA GLU A 203 9.69 -1.94 3.72
C GLU A 203 8.98 -0.70 3.17
N ILE A 204 9.45 -0.21 2.01
CA ILE A 204 8.78 0.84 1.26
C ILE A 204 7.92 0.18 0.19
N TYR A 205 6.64 0.51 0.15
CA TYR A 205 5.73 0.10 -0.92
C TYR A 205 5.65 1.22 -1.95
N LEU A 206 6.38 1.03 -3.05
CA LEU A 206 6.40 1.97 -4.17
C LEU A 206 5.27 1.65 -5.14
N THR A 207 4.64 2.69 -5.66
CA THR A 207 3.68 2.58 -6.76
C THR A 207 4.39 2.99 -8.04
N VAL A 208 4.52 2.05 -8.98
CA VAL A 208 5.25 2.22 -10.25
C VAL A 208 4.29 1.99 -11.41
N ASP A 209 4.42 2.81 -12.45
CA ASP A 209 3.65 2.69 -13.68
C ASP A 209 4.05 1.44 -14.49
N GLU A 210 3.11 0.91 -15.27
CA GLU A 210 3.33 -0.26 -16.14
C GLU A 210 4.48 -0.05 -17.14
N THR A 211 4.67 1.17 -17.61
CA THR A 211 5.73 1.50 -18.59
C THR A 211 7.14 1.36 -18.02
N ASP A 212 7.29 1.56 -16.71
CA ASP A 212 8.58 1.59 -16.03
C ASP A 212 8.93 0.26 -15.35
N ILE A 213 7.93 -0.57 -15.02
CA ILE A 213 8.13 -1.81 -14.26
C ILE A 213 9.08 -2.79 -14.97
N GLY A 214 9.08 -2.82 -16.31
CA GLY A 214 9.95 -3.69 -17.10
C GLY A 214 11.45 -3.41 -16.93
N ASN A 215 11.80 -2.23 -16.47
CA ASN A 215 13.19 -1.80 -16.26
C ASN A 215 13.68 -2.04 -14.82
N ILE A 216 12.77 -2.40 -13.89
CA ILE A 216 13.10 -2.66 -12.50
C ILE A 216 13.46 -4.13 -12.33
N LYS A 217 14.55 -4.41 -11.63
CA LYS A 217 15.00 -5.76 -11.30
C LYS A 217 15.05 -5.95 -9.80
N GLN A 218 14.72 -7.17 -9.37
CA GLN A 218 14.92 -7.57 -7.98
C GLN A 218 16.40 -7.41 -7.59
N GLY A 219 16.67 -6.88 -6.40
CA GLY A 219 18.01 -6.57 -5.92
C GLY A 219 18.55 -5.21 -6.43
N ALA A 220 17.83 -4.48 -7.27
CA ALA A 220 18.26 -3.15 -7.72
C ALA A 220 18.38 -2.18 -6.52
N LYS A 221 19.43 -1.35 -6.55
CA LYS A 221 19.63 -0.29 -5.56
C LYS A 221 18.62 0.82 -5.78
N VAL A 222 17.97 1.24 -4.70
CA VAL A 222 17.02 2.35 -4.67
C VAL A 222 17.55 3.41 -3.74
N GLU A 223 17.57 4.65 -4.20
CA GLU A 223 17.87 5.81 -3.36
C GLU A 223 16.56 6.54 -3.08
N PHE A 224 16.27 6.81 -1.82
CA PHE A 224 15.04 7.46 -1.41
C PHE A 224 15.28 8.56 -0.37
N THR A 225 14.38 9.52 -0.34
CA THR A 225 14.34 10.61 0.63
C THR A 225 13.00 10.58 1.34
N VAL A 226 12.95 11.03 2.57
CA VAL A 226 11.71 11.15 3.36
C VAL A 226 11.49 12.61 3.75
N ASP A 227 10.24 13.05 3.75
CA ASP A 227 9.89 14.45 4.03
C ASP A 227 10.26 14.87 5.46
N SER A 228 10.33 13.91 6.38
CA SER A 228 10.74 14.15 7.77
C SER A 228 12.22 14.49 7.94
N LYS A 229 13.07 14.16 6.92
CA LYS A 229 14.51 14.40 6.92
C LYS A 229 14.96 14.98 5.57
N PRO A 230 14.65 16.25 5.29
CA PRO A 230 14.98 16.86 4.02
C PRO A 230 16.50 16.96 3.85
N GLY A 231 16.99 16.53 2.68
CA GLY A 231 18.40 16.56 2.34
C GLY A 231 19.20 15.31 2.71
N GLU A 232 18.64 14.36 3.41
CA GLU A 232 19.24 13.05 3.63
C GLU A 232 18.76 12.05 2.56
N THR A 233 19.69 11.34 1.94
CA THR A 233 19.40 10.27 0.99
C THR A 233 19.74 8.93 1.61
N PHE A 234 18.77 8.04 1.61
CA PHE A 234 18.91 6.68 2.14
C PHE A 234 18.97 5.67 1.00
N THR A 235 19.53 4.51 1.27
CA THR A 235 19.65 3.43 0.29
C THR A 235 18.88 2.21 0.77
N GLY A 236 18.07 1.68 -0.12
CA GLY A 236 17.37 0.39 0.02
C GLY A 236 17.60 -0.50 -1.18
N TYR A 237 17.04 -1.70 -1.16
CA TYR A 237 17.14 -2.66 -2.26
C TYR A 237 15.75 -3.22 -2.59
N VAL A 238 15.47 -3.39 -3.88
CA VAL A 238 14.21 -4.02 -4.31
C VAL A 238 14.17 -5.46 -3.80
N SER A 239 13.24 -5.74 -2.89
CA SER A 239 13.01 -7.08 -2.33
C SER A 239 12.08 -7.91 -3.20
N GLU A 240 10.99 -7.30 -3.64
CA GLU A 240 9.96 -7.99 -4.41
C GLU A 240 9.26 -7.04 -5.37
N ILE A 241 8.85 -7.57 -6.53
CA ILE A 241 7.98 -6.90 -7.47
C ILE A 241 6.66 -7.67 -7.46
N ALA A 242 5.58 -7.05 -6.95
CA ALA A 242 4.28 -7.69 -6.89
C ALA A 242 3.77 -7.98 -8.31
N LYS A 243 3.36 -9.22 -8.54
CA LYS A 243 2.82 -9.66 -9.84
C LYS A 243 1.35 -9.27 -10.06
N GLY A 244 0.72 -8.64 -9.09
CA GLY A 244 -0.66 -8.16 -9.15
C GLY A 244 -0.71 -6.64 -9.28
N THR A 245 -1.69 -6.14 -10.01
CA THR A 245 -1.93 -4.71 -10.17
C THR A 245 -2.70 -4.15 -8.98
N LYS A 246 -2.33 -2.97 -8.51
CA LYS A 246 -3.15 -2.18 -7.57
C LYS A 246 -4.24 -1.46 -8.35
N GLY A 247 -5.19 -2.19 -8.87
CA GLY A 247 -6.34 -1.65 -9.61
C GLY A 247 -7.52 -2.59 -9.48
N ASN A 248 -8.71 -2.04 -9.30
CA ASN A 248 -9.94 -2.81 -9.14
C ASN A 248 -10.22 -3.55 -10.47
N MET A 249 -10.02 -4.86 -10.50
CA MET A 249 -10.43 -5.70 -11.62
C MET A 249 -11.97 -5.69 -11.70
N GLY A 250 -12.56 -4.68 -12.33
CA GLY A 250 -14.00 -4.73 -12.54
C GLY A 250 -14.77 -3.43 -12.79
N THR A 251 -14.14 -2.28 -12.88
CA THR A 251 -14.85 -1.05 -13.29
C THR A 251 -14.23 -0.44 -14.52
N THR A 252 -15.06 -0.33 -15.56
CA THR A 252 -14.82 0.35 -16.83
C THR A 252 -14.59 1.86 -16.63
N SER A 253 -13.43 2.22 -16.15
CA SER A 253 -12.92 3.59 -16.26
C SER A 253 -11.43 3.48 -16.54
N THR A 254 -10.92 4.37 -17.35
CA THR A 254 -9.53 4.52 -17.78
C THR A 254 -8.60 4.58 -16.56
N SER A 255 -8.32 3.46 -15.93
CA SER A 255 -7.45 3.40 -14.77
C SER A 255 -6.04 3.05 -15.22
N VAL A 256 -5.12 3.94 -14.96
CA VAL A 256 -3.70 3.69 -15.08
C VAL A 256 -3.36 2.46 -14.23
N VAL A 257 -2.65 1.52 -14.82
CA VAL A 257 -2.24 0.28 -14.15
C VAL A 257 -0.97 0.57 -13.36
N TYR A 258 -1.03 0.36 -12.05
CA TYR A 258 0.13 0.51 -11.19
C TYR A 258 0.55 -0.84 -10.60
N TYR A 259 1.85 -1.04 -10.49
CA TYR A 259 2.45 -2.19 -9.83
C TYR A 259 3.06 -1.75 -8.50
N THR A 260 3.00 -2.63 -7.51
CA THR A 260 3.65 -2.40 -6.22
C THR A 260 5.04 -3.02 -6.23
N VAL A 261 6.05 -2.21 -5.98
CA VAL A 261 7.43 -2.64 -5.78
C VAL A 261 7.77 -2.47 -4.31
N LYS A 262 8.23 -3.55 -3.67
CA LYS A 262 8.67 -3.51 -2.28
C LYS A 262 10.18 -3.28 -2.24
N VAL A 263 10.59 -2.34 -1.43
CA VAL A 263 12.00 -2.00 -1.20
C VAL A 263 12.31 -2.22 0.26
N GLN A 264 13.25 -3.11 0.54
CA GLN A 264 13.69 -3.38 1.89
C GLN A 264 14.61 -2.27 2.39
N ILE A 265 14.33 -1.80 3.60
CA ILE A 265 15.16 -0.85 4.33
C ILE A 265 16.13 -1.65 5.19
N PRO A 266 17.45 -1.42 5.13
CA PRO A 266 18.42 -2.08 6.00
C PRO A 266 18.14 -1.77 7.48
N GLU A 267 18.26 -2.77 8.35
CA GLU A 267 17.97 -2.65 9.79
C GLU A 267 18.75 -1.53 10.50
N ASN A 268 19.98 -1.25 10.06
CA ASN A 268 20.82 -0.21 10.65
C ASN A 268 20.26 1.21 10.51
N ILE A 269 19.31 1.42 9.60
CA ILE A 269 18.66 2.72 9.36
C ILE A 269 17.16 2.69 9.66
N SER A 270 16.55 1.50 9.84
CA SER A 270 15.10 1.34 10.06
C SER A 270 14.59 2.12 11.26
N GLY A 271 15.34 2.22 12.34
CA GLY A 271 14.99 3.00 13.54
C GLY A 271 14.82 4.51 13.32
N ASN A 272 15.16 5.02 12.15
CA ASN A 272 14.98 6.41 11.76
C ASN A 272 13.61 6.72 11.16
N PHE A 273 12.80 5.71 10.90
CA PHE A 273 11.53 5.84 10.17
C PHE A 273 10.36 5.38 11.04
N LEU A 274 9.22 6.00 10.79
CA LEU A 274 7.94 5.60 11.37
C LEU A 274 7.04 5.05 10.25
N PRO A 275 6.12 4.13 10.57
CA PRO A 275 5.12 3.66 9.62
C PRO A 275 4.28 4.82 9.07
N SER A 276 3.88 4.71 7.81
CA SER A 276 3.09 5.72 7.08
C SER A 276 3.83 7.00 6.67
N MET A 277 5.17 6.99 6.79
CA MET A 277 5.99 8.04 6.18
C MET A 277 6.06 7.91 4.67
#